data_96cdeb9333f0a80b45f5bfdc57e6bd86
#
_entry.id   96cdeb9333f0a80b45f5bfdc57e6bd86
#
_cell.length_a   1.000
_cell.length_b   1.000
_cell.length_c   1.000
_cell.angle_alpha   90.00
_cell.angle_beta   90.00
_cell.angle_gamma   90.00
#
_symmetry.space_group_name_H-M   'P 1'
#
loop_
_entity.id
_entity.type
_entity.pdbx_description
1 polymer ?
#
loop_
_entity_poly.entity_id
_entity_poly.type
_entity_poly.pdbx_seq_one_letter_code
_entity_poly.pdbx_strand_id
1 'polypeptide(L)'
;MINLFISFFYFIKLFFKKQVIGVVFYYPKHFNRGEDRQNLFLKPLFESCKKHNISYLVFEEPDIKSDKKRHKNSIPFDFPFYLIILLRKFGFRDKSTANILLFLFLRNLKFKNVIVLSQSLIEFFRGLNEEAKIFDLQHGIIYSDKESYISDGKASSNISDNNVQLLLFGNGFKEILDLSDNTNYYKENSYVIGVEKSKDFRHLSRNRMVLITLQITEDHTYKKNQEMLDEIIRIVDANEDLDFYIRNHPRFNNCIDISELEKKTNLAPESLIECFLLCSIHITSYSTTTFDCSEFGIPTIFLKSLKEDFNMFEADFKYPFDIEIVDVIKDYSNYSDKVISWRKKYYSDYDEDTFISLLK
;
A
#
# COMPACT_ATOMS: atom_id res chain seq x y z
N MET A 1 -2.38 -13.94 -24.30
CA MET A 1 -2.25 -13.58 -25.73
C MET A 1 -3.16 -12.42 -26.15
N ILE A 2 -4.47 -12.42 -25.86
CA ILE A 2 -5.41 -11.36 -26.29
C ILE A 2 -4.95 -9.95 -25.88
N ASN A 3 -4.54 -9.75 -24.62
CA ASN A 3 -4.08 -8.43 -24.15
C ASN A 3 -2.80 -7.94 -24.88
N LEU A 4 -1.91 -8.83 -25.25
CA LEU A 4 -0.72 -8.49 -26.04
C LEU A 4 -1.11 -7.95 -27.42
N PHE A 5 -2.08 -8.56 -28.10
CA PHE A 5 -2.59 -8.08 -29.40
C PHE A 5 -3.29 -6.74 -29.24
N ILE A 6 -4.18 -6.59 -28.24
CA ILE A 6 -4.85 -5.30 -27.96
C ILE A 6 -3.81 -4.21 -27.70
N SER A 7 -2.81 -4.51 -26.88
CA SER A 7 -1.70 -3.60 -26.58
C SER A 7 -0.96 -3.21 -27.87
N PHE A 8 -0.52 -4.18 -28.64
CA PHE A 8 0.21 -3.95 -29.88
C PHE A 8 -0.55 -3.04 -30.86
N PHE A 9 -1.82 -3.34 -31.15
CA PHE A 9 -2.63 -2.51 -32.03
C PHE A 9 -2.87 -1.10 -31.50
N TYR A 10 -3.02 -0.95 -30.18
CA TYR A 10 -3.15 0.38 -29.56
C TYR A 10 -1.88 1.21 -29.80
N PHE A 11 -0.70 0.63 -29.57
CA PHE A 11 0.58 1.34 -29.75
C PHE A 11 0.89 1.62 -31.22
N ILE A 12 0.50 0.75 -32.15
CA ILE A 12 0.53 1.06 -33.58
C ILE A 12 -0.36 2.25 -33.90
N LYS A 13 -1.58 2.29 -33.36
CA LYS A 13 -2.50 3.43 -33.58
C LYS A 13 -1.94 4.74 -33.03
N LEU A 14 -1.23 4.71 -31.90
CA LEU A 14 -0.54 5.87 -31.33
C LEU A 14 0.55 6.40 -32.25
N PHE A 15 1.20 5.56 -33.02
CA PHE A 15 2.20 5.98 -34.00
C PHE A 15 1.61 6.94 -35.07
N PHE A 16 0.35 6.74 -35.45
CA PHE A 16 -0.31 7.54 -36.48
C PHE A 16 -1.14 8.69 -35.94
N LYS A 17 -1.50 8.69 -34.67
CA LYS A 17 -2.41 9.69 -34.09
C LYS A 17 -1.77 10.40 -32.90
N LYS A 18 -1.55 11.72 -33.04
CA LYS A 18 -1.06 12.56 -31.94
C LYS A 18 -2.09 12.58 -30.80
N GLN A 19 -1.61 12.32 -29.58
CA GLN A 19 -2.38 12.44 -28.34
C GLN A 19 -1.60 13.34 -27.37
N VAL A 20 -2.32 14.33 -26.81
CA VAL A 20 -1.80 15.21 -25.77
C VAL A 20 -2.61 14.93 -24.51
N ILE A 21 -1.92 14.44 -23.48
CA ILE A 21 -2.52 13.91 -22.26
C ILE A 21 -1.97 14.69 -21.07
N GLY A 22 -2.84 15.10 -20.15
CA GLY A 22 -2.44 15.75 -18.91
C GLY A 22 -1.68 14.82 -17.98
N VAL A 23 -2.21 13.59 -17.79
CA VAL A 23 -1.66 12.60 -16.85
C VAL A 23 -1.66 11.20 -17.45
N VAL A 24 -0.56 10.50 -17.32
CA VAL A 24 -0.47 9.05 -17.56
C VAL A 24 -0.43 8.35 -16.21
N PHE A 25 -1.37 7.45 -15.96
CA PHE A 25 -1.35 6.54 -14.81
C PHE A 25 -0.77 5.19 -15.23
N TYR A 26 0.11 4.64 -14.42
CA TYR A 26 0.72 3.33 -14.66
C TYR A 26 0.78 2.50 -13.38
N TYR A 27 0.24 1.29 -13.43
CA TYR A 27 0.25 0.40 -12.27
C TYR A 27 0.09 -1.08 -12.62
N PRO A 28 0.59 -2.01 -11.79
CA PRO A 28 0.37 -3.44 -11.93
C PRO A 28 -1.09 -3.84 -11.66
N LYS A 29 -1.67 -4.72 -12.50
CA LYS A 29 -3.09 -5.12 -12.43
C LYS A 29 -3.52 -5.76 -11.11
N HIS A 30 -2.60 -6.31 -10.28
CA HIS A 30 -2.93 -6.90 -8.98
C HIS A 30 -3.48 -5.88 -7.96
N PHE A 31 -3.32 -4.58 -8.24
CA PHE A 31 -3.92 -3.52 -7.44
C PHE A 31 -5.41 -3.28 -7.73
N ASN A 32 -6.02 -3.97 -8.69
CA ASN A 32 -7.46 -3.92 -8.96
C ASN A 32 -8.25 -4.77 -7.96
N ARG A 33 -8.33 -4.29 -6.71
CA ARG A 33 -8.93 -5.01 -5.58
C ARG A 33 -10.35 -4.54 -5.24
N GLY A 34 -10.78 -3.42 -5.79
CA GLY A 34 -12.11 -2.85 -5.57
C GLY A 34 -13.20 -3.54 -6.41
N GLU A 35 -14.45 -3.20 -6.08
CA GLU A 35 -15.59 -3.55 -6.92
C GLU A 35 -15.38 -3.04 -8.34
N ASP A 36 -15.99 -3.72 -9.33
CA ASP A 36 -15.82 -3.40 -10.76
C ASP A 36 -14.36 -3.34 -11.25
N ARG A 37 -13.44 -4.02 -10.56
CA ARG A 37 -12.01 -4.06 -10.90
C ARG A 37 -11.33 -2.70 -10.79
N GLN A 38 -11.77 -1.87 -9.87
CA GLN A 38 -11.18 -0.57 -9.63
C GLN A 38 -9.90 -0.69 -8.80
N ASN A 39 -8.95 0.17 -9.10
CA ASN A 39 -7.81 0.43 -8.24
C ASN A 39 -8.23 1.46 -7.19
N LEU A 40 -8.35 1.01 -5.93
CA LEU A 40 -8.84 1.86 -4.84
C LEU A 40 -7.90 3.03 -4.52
N PHE A 41 -6.59 2.87 -4.73
CA PHE A 41 -5.62 3.95 -4.49
C PHE A 41 -5.74 5.07 -5.52
N LEU A 42 -6.02 4.72 -6.78
CA LEU A 42 -6.07 5.67 -7.88
C LEU A 42 -7.47 6.22 -8.15
N LYS A 43 -8.52 5.61 -7.60
CA LYS A 43 -9.93 6.02 -7.82
C LYS A 43 -10.15 7.50 -7.54
N PRO A 44 -9.77 8.07 -6.37
CA PRO A 44 -9.99 9.49 -6.10
C PRO A 44 -9.24 10.40 -7.09
N LEU A 45 -8.05 9.98 -7.54
CA LEU A 45 -7.26 10.74 -8.51
C LEU A 45 -7.95 10.76 -9.90
N PHE A 46 -8.53 9.63 -10.32
CA PHE A 46 -9.30 9.56 -11.56
C PHE A 46 -10.55 10.46 -11.52
N GLU A 47 -11.24 10.46 -10.38
CA GLU A 47 -12.44 11.29 -10.17
C GLU A 47 -12.07 12.78 -10.19
N SER A 48 -10.99 13.18 -9.55
CA SER A 48 -10.47 14.54 -9.58
C SER A 48 -10.06 14.98 -10.98
N CYS A 49 -9.35 14.13 -11.73
CA CYS A 49 -9.02 14.43 -13.12
C CYS A 49 -10.28 14.65 -13.98
N LYS A 50 -11.32 13.82 -13.82
CA LYS A 50 -12.59 14.00 -14.53
C LYS A 50 -13.28 15.30 -14.15
N LYS A 51 -13.39 15.60 -12.87
CA LYS A 51 -14.04 16.81 -12.33
C LYS A 51 -13.37 18.09 -12.85
N HIS A 52 -12.05 18.09 -12.98
CA HIS A 52 -11.27 19.24 -13.44
C HIS A 52 -10.96 19.22 -14.95
N ASN A 53 -11.60 18.34 -15.73
CA ASN A 53 -11.39 18.19 -17.17
C ASN A 53 -9.92 17.96 -17.57
N ILE A 54 -9.14 17.28 -16.73
CA ILE A 54 -7.77 16.88 -17.03
C ILE A 54 -7.82 15.57 -17.81
N SER A 55 -7.29 15.60 -19.04
CA SER A 55 -7.20 14.40 -19.87
C SER A 55 -6.20 13.39 -19.27
N TYR A 56 -6.57 12.11 -19.20
CA TYR A 56 -5.67 11.09 -18.68
C TYR A 56 -5.76 9.77 -19.45
N LEU A 57 -4.69 9.00 -19.39
CA LEU A 57 -4.59 7.61 -19.84
C LEU A 57 -4.22 6.71 -18.69
N VAL A 58 -4.74 5.48 -18.71
CA VAL A 58 -4.44 4.46 -17.72
C VAL A 58 -3.78 3.29 -18.43
N PHE A 59 -2.52 3.04 -18.14
CA PHE A 59 -1.80 1.86 -18.57
C PHE A 59 -1.71 0.85 -17.42
N GLU A 60 -2.08 -0.40 -17.70
CA GLU A 60 -1.92 -1.49 -16.73
C GLU A 60 -0.80 -2.43 -17.14
N GLU A 61 0.14 -2.61 -16.22
CA GLU A 61 1.20 -3.61 -16.32
C GLU A 61 0.63 -5.03 -16.24
N PRO A 62 1.08 -5.95 -17.10
CA PRO A 62 0.71 -7.35 -16.98
C PRO A 62 1.29 -7.95 -15.69
N ASP A 63 0.48 -8.73 -15.01
CA ASP A 63 0.91 -9.53 -13.87
C ASP A 63 0.41 -10.96 -14.05
N ILE A 64 1.33 -11.86 -14.41
CA ILE A 64 1.00 -13.27 -14.71
C ILE A 64 0.57 -14.03 -13.46
N LYS A 65 1.08 -13.62 -12.28
CA LYS A 65 0.81 -14.27 -11.01
C LYS A 65 -0.54 -13.87 -10.40
N SER A 66 -1.11 -12.75 -10.86
CA SER A 66 -2.37 -12.25 -10.33
C SER A 66 -3.57 -12.76 -11.12
N ASP A 67 -4.58 -13.25 -10.40
CA ASP A 67 -5.91 -13.62 -10.89
C ASP A 67 -6.80 -12.40 -11.18
N LYS A 68 -6.40 -11.22 -10.71
CA LYS A 68 -7.18 -9.99 -10.85
C LYS A 68 -7.41 -9.63 -12.31
N LYS A 69 -8.62 -9.16 -12.60
CA LYS A 69 -9.00 -8.71 -13.94
C LYS A 69 -8.60 -7.26 -14.14
N ARG A 70 -8.33 -6.87 -15.38
CA ARG A 70 -8.02 -5.48 -15.75
C ARG A 70 -9.22 -4.56 -15.53
N HIS A 71 -8.93 -3.31 -15.21
CA HIS A 71 -9.93 -2.25 -15.18
C HIS A 71 -10.52 -2.02 -16.59
N LYS A 72 -11.83 -1.77 -16.68
CA LYS A 72 -12.55 -1.67 -17.98
C LYS A 72 -12.00 -0.59 -18.92
N ASN A 73 -11.49 0.51 -18.35
CA ASN A 73 -11.03 1.68 -19.11
C ASN A 73 -9.49 1.76 -19.19
N SER A 74 -8.78 0.72 -18.77
CA SER A 74 -7.33 0.67 -18.88
C SER A 74 -6.89 0.10 -20.23
N ILE A 75 -5.70 0.51 -20.62
CA ILE A 75 -5.01 0.03 -21.80
C ILE A 75 -3.96 -0.97 -21.35
N PRO A 76 -3.98 -2.20 -21.89
CA PRO A 76 -2.94 -3.18 -21.60
C PRO A 76 -1.57 -2.66 -22.01
N PHE A 77 -0.60 -2.68 -21.09
CA PHE A 77 0.79 -2.29 -21.37
C PHE A 77 1.67 -3.51 -21.74
N ASP A 78 1.03 -4.63 -22.12
CA ASP A 78 1.69 -5.92 -22.33
C ASP A 78 2.78 -5.85 -23.42
N PHE A 79 2.51 -5.21 -24.55
CA PHE A 79 3.49 -5.15 -25.65
C PHE A 79 4.75 -4.36 -25.26
N PRO A 80 4.68 -3.11 -24.78
CA PRO A 80 5.87 -2.41 -24.31
C PRO A 80 6.55 -3.13 -23.15
N PHE A 81 5.80 -3.66 -22.20
CA PHE A 81 6.34 -4.34 -21.03
C PHE A 81 7.19 -5.56 -21.39
N TYR A 82 6.67 -6.46 -22.23
CA TYR A 82 7.47 -7.61 -22.66
C TYR A 82 8.67 -7.23 -23.51
N LEU A 83 8.56 -6.17 -24.30
CA LEU A 83 9.71 -5.65 -25.05
C LEU A 83 10.78 -5.06 -24.12
N ILE A 84 10.37 -4.33 -23.07
CA ILE A 84 11.29 -3.85 -22.03
C ILE A 84 12.02 -5.03 -21.37
N ILE A 85 11.29 -6.07 -20.95
CA ILE A 85 11.88 -7.27 -20.34
C ILE A 85 12.85 -7.95 -21.30
N LEU A 86 12.49 -8.05 -22.58
CA LEU A 86 13.36 -8.64 -23.60
C LEU A 86 14.66 -7.83 -23.76
N LEU A 87 14.57 -6.52 -23.90
CA LEU A 87 15.72 -5.64 -24.07
C LEU A 87 16.63 -5.59 -22.82
N ARG A 88 16.04 -5.67 -21.61
CA ARG A 88 16.82 -5.83 -20.36
C ARG A 88 17.70 -7.10 -20.39
N LYS A 89 17.20 -8.22 -20.96
CA LYS A 89 18.01 -9.44 -21.11
C LYS A 89 19.23 -9.24 -22.03
N PHE A 90 19.17 -8.29 -22.94
CA PHE A 90 20.29 -7.90 -23.80
C PHE A 90 21.14 -6.74 -23.20
N GLY A 91 20.93 -6.39 -21.93
CA GLY A 91 21.71 -5.37 -21.22
C GLY A 91 21.26 -3.92 -21.46
N PHE A 92 20.14 -3.69 -22.12
CA PHE A 92 19.61 -2.33 -22.29
C PHE A 92 19.02 -1.81 -20.99
N ARG A 93 19.34 -0.56 -20.62
CA ARG A 93 18.68 0.15 -19.54
C ARG A 93 17.29 0.61 -19.96
N ASP A 94 16.41 0.84 -19.00
CA ASP A 94 15.02 1.27 -19.27
C ASP A 94 14.96 2.60 -20.03
N LYS A 95 15.82 3.56 -19.69
CA LYS A 95 15.91 4.84 -20.42
C LYS A 95 16.28 4.64 -21.90
N SER A 96 17.21 3.72 -22.20
CA SER A 96 17.57 3.40 -23.60
C SER A 96 16.43 2.71 -24.33
N THR A 97 15.75 1.80 -23.64
CA THR A 97 14.55 1.12 -24.15
C THR A 97 13.42 2.11 -24.43
N ALA A 98 13.22 3.09 -23.54
CA ALA A 98 12.24 4.16 -23.72
C ALA A 98 12.51 4.97 -25.00
N ASN A 99 13.78 5.31 -25.28
CA ASN A 99 14.14 6.03 -26.51
C ASN A 99 13.85 5.20 -27.79
N ILE A 100 14.09 3.90 -27.76
CA ILE A 100 13.75 3.00 -28.87
C ILE A 100 12.22 2.97 -29.07
N LEU A 101 11.45 2.80 -28.00
CA LEU A 101 10.00 2.76 -28.08
C LEU A 101 9.40 4.12 -28.44
N LEU A 102 10.00 5.23 -27.97
CA LEU A 102 9.61 6.58 -28.36
C LEU A 102 9.74 6.77 -29.87
N PHE A 103 10.87 6.37 -30.44
CA PHE A 103 11.10 6.44 -31.89
C PHE A 103 10.11 5.57 -32.67
N LEU A 104 9.90 4.32 -32.26
CA LEU A 104 9.10 3.35 -33.00
C LEU A 104 7.59 3.50 -32.83
N PHE A 105 7.11 3.84 -31.62
CA PHE A 105 5.67 3.72 -31.31
C PHE A 105 5.08 4.90 -30.52
N LEU A 106 5.87 5.60 -29.69
CA LEU A 106 5.34 6.55 -28.70
C LEU A 106 5.61 8.03 -29.04
N ARG A 107 6.21 8.33 -30.19
CA ARG A 107 6.60 9.71 -30.57
C ARG A 107 5.42 10.72 -30.58
N ASN A 108 4.22 10.21 -30.80
CA ASN A 108 2.99 11.01 -30.88
C ASN A 108 2.22 11.07 -29.56
N LEU A 109 2.68 10.37 -28.51
CA LEU A 109 2.16 10.50 -27.16
C LEU A 109 2.90 11.60 -26.42
N LYS A 110 2.21 12.67 -26.10
CA LYS A 110 2.73 13.80 -25.33
C LYS A 110 1.98 13.84 -23.99
N PHE A 111 2.71 13.90 -22.90
CA PHE A 111 2.16 13.98 -21.55
C PHE A 111 3.02 14.90 -20.68
N LYS A 112 2.39 15.52 -19.67
CA LYS A 112 3.07 16.39 -18.71
C LYS A 112 3.41 15.70 -17.41
N ASN A 113 2.50 14.83 -16.98
CA ASN A 113 2.60 14.15 -15.68
C ASN A 113 2.47 12.65 -15.85
N VAL A 114 3.19 11.91 -15.02
CA VAL A 114 3.08 10.45 -14.87
C VAL A 114 2.84 10.15 -13.40
N ILE A 115 1.88 9.30 -13.10
CA ILE A 115 1.65 8.78 -11.76
C ILE A 115 1.83 7.26 -11.81
N VAL A 116 2.85 6.78 -11.11
CA VAL A 116 3.11 5.36 -10.98
C VAL A 116 2.65 4.86 -9.62
N LEU A 117 2.38 3.57 -9.52
CA LEU A 117 2.14 2.88 -8.26
C LEU A 117 3.21 1.80 -8.10
N SER A 118 3.78 1.70 -6.88
CA SER A 118 4.81 0.69 -6.61
C SER A 118 6.14 0.93 -7.36
N GLN A 119 6.46 2.18 -7.67
CA GLN A 119 7.72 2.59 -8.33
C GLN A 119 8.00 1.85 -9.66
N SER A 120 6.96 1.35 -10.32
CA SER A 120 7.13 0.55 -11.51
C SER A 120 7.49 1.41 -12.73
N LEU A 121 8.52 1.00 -13.46
CA LEU A 121 8.99 1.62 -14.72
C LEU A 121 9.30 3.13 -14.64
N ILE A 122 9.74 3.66 -13.49
CA ILE A 122 10.09 5.07 -13.31
C ILE A 122 11.14 5.51 -14.35
N GLU A 123 12.28 4.80 -14.43
CA GLU A 123 13.36 5.13 -15.37
C GLU A 123 12.89 5.11 -16.84
N PHE A 124 11.97 4.21 -17.17
CA PHE A 124 11.36 4.15 -18.50
C PHE A 124 10.54 5.41 -18.81
N PHE A 125 9.66 5.83 -17.91
CA PHE A 125 8.87 7.05 -18.12
C PHE A 125 9.73 8.30 -18.15
N ARG A 126 10.78 8.37 -17.34
CA ARG A 126 11.78 9.44 -17.41
C ARG A 126 12.49 9.47 -18.76
N GLY A 127 12.79 8.29 -19.33
CA GLY A 127 13.35 8.20 -20.69
C GLY A 127 12.37 8.60 -21.80
N LEU A 128 11.07 8.40 -21.62
CA LEU A 128 10.07 8.85 -22.59
C LEU A 128 9.87 10.37 -22.63
N ASN A 129 9.97 11.02 -21.47
CA ASN A 129 9.87 12.47 -21.36
C ASN A 129 10.67 12.97 -20.15
N GLU A 130 11.82 13.58 -20.41
CA GLU A 130 12.73 14.09 -19.38
C GLU A 130 12.13 15.26 -18.58
N GLU A 131 11.20 16.02 -19.17
CA GLU A 131 10.55 17.19 -18.56
C GLU A 131 9.27 16.84 -17.78
N ALA A 132 8.76 15.61 -17.91
CA ALA A 132 7.54 15.22 -17.23
C ALA A 132 7.72 15.21 -15.71
N LYS A 133 6.71 15.69 -14.95
CA LYS A 133 6.65 15.41 -13.51
C LYS A 133 6.30 13.93 -13.32
N ILE A 134 7.10 13.21 -12.55
CA ILE A 134 6.83 11.81 -12.20
C ILE A 134 6.49 11.74 -10.72
N PHE A 135 5.35 11.17 -10.44
CA PHE A 135 4.86 10.94 -9.08
C PHE A 135 4.81 9.44 -8.80
N ASP A 136 5.29 9.01 -7.64
CA ASP A 136 5.01 7.67 -7.09
C ASP A 136 3.93 7.80 -6.01
N LEU A 137 2.78 7.16 -6.22
CA LEU A 137 1.72 7.13 -5.22
C LEU A 137 2.02 6.06 -4.19
N GLN A 138 2.03 6.43 -2.93
CA GLN A 138 2.12 5.49 -1.81
C GLN A 138 1.06 4.38 -1.96
N HIS A 139 1.44 3.13 -1.71
CA HIS A 139 0.55 1.96 -1.82
C HIS A 139 0.61 1.02 -0.61
N GLY A 140 1.39 1.37 0.39
CA GLY A 140 1.57 0.64 1.64
C GLY A 140 2.28 1.49 2.68
N ILE A 141 2.62 0.89 3.81
CA ILE A 141 3.37 1.59 4.85
C ILE A 141 4.79 1.90 4.39
N ILE A 142 5.30 3.03 4.86
CA ILE A 142 6.69 3.46 4.69
C ILE A 142 7.32 3.54 6.08
N TYR A 143 8.42 2.83 6.28
CA TYR A 143 9.21 2.81 7.51
C TYR A 143 10.63 3.29 7.22
N SER A 144 11.39 3.61 8.27
CA SER A 144 12.63 4.39 8.19
C SER A 144 13.74 3.76 7.36
N ASP A 145 13.78 2.43 7.25
CA ASP A 145 14.79 1.66 6.51
C ASP A 145 14.22 0.89 5.30
N LYS A 146 13.06 1.34 4.78
CA LYS A 146 12.47 0.72 3.60
C LYS A 146 13.31 1.01 2.35
N GLU A 147 14.13 0.04 1.94
CA GLU A 147 15.11 0.15 0.85
C GLU A 147 14.58 0.78 -0.44
N SER A 148 13.31 0.55 -0.78
CA SER A 148 12.70 1.17 -1.97
C SER A 148 12.56 2.69 -1.87
N TYR A 149 12.62 3.25 -0.67
CA TYR A 149 12.57 4.69 -0.41
C TYR A 149 13.88 5.22 0.16
N ILE A 150 14.47 4.54 1.14
CA ILE A 150 15.69 4.95 1.84
C ILE A 150 16.79 3.92 1.63
N SER A 151 17.93 4.35 1.14
CA SER A 151 19.15 3.56 1.01
C SER A 151 20.33 4.33 1.57
N ASP A 152 21.03 3.75 2.55
CA ASP A 152 22.18 4.37 3.23
C ASP A 152 21.88 5.79 3.79
N GLY A 153 20.70 5.99 4.36
CA GLY A 153 20.27 7.28 4.92
C GLY A 153 20.01 8.36 3.87
N LYS A 154 19.72 7.99 2.64
CA LYS A 154 19.39 8.90 1.54
C LYS A 154 18.20 8.40 0.75
N ALA A 155 17.57 9.28 0.00
CA ALA A 155 16.54 8.88 -0.96
C ALA A 155 17.13 7.84 -1.95
N SER A 156 16.39 6.75 -2.20
CA SER A 156 16.85 5.68 -3.09
C SER A 156 17.15 6.24 -4.49
N SER A 157 18.17 5.69 -5.17
CA SER A 157 18.58 6.15 -6.50
C SER A 157 17.46 6.07 -7.54
N ASN A 158 16.60 5.05 -7.46
CA ASN A 158 15.45 4.96 -8.36
C ASN A 158 14.51 6.17 -8.25
N ILE A 159 14.44 6.79 -7.09
CA ILE A 159 13.63 7.99 -6.82
C ILE A 159 14.42 9.26 -7.15
N SER A 160 15.58 9.45 -6.53
CA SER A 160 16.36 10.69 -6.63
C SER A 160 16.93 10.95 -8.03
N ASP A 161 17.50 9.92 -8.68
CA ASP A 161 18.11 10.05 -10.03
C ASP A 161 17.05 10.31 -11.12
N ASN A 162 15.78 9.97 -10.83
CA ASN A 162 14.66 10.18 -11.74
C ASN A 162 13.78 11.39 -11.35
N ASN A 163 14.16 12.17 -10.35
CA ASN A 163 13.42 13.34 -9.91
C ASN A 163 11.94 13.01 -9.58
N VAL A 164 11.70 11.93 -8.84
CA VAL A 164 10.36 11.44 -8.51
C VAL A 164 9.81 12.17 -7.31
N GLN A 165 8.61 12.68 -7.42
CA GLN A 165 7.86 13.26 -6.30
C GLN A 165 6.95 12.20 -5.68
N LEU A 166 6.84 12.18 -4.34
CA LEU A 166 5.96 11.23 -3.65
C LEU A 166 4.60 11.84 -3.34
N LEU A 167 3.55 11.06 -3.59
CA LEU A 167 2.20 11.36 -3.14
C LEU A 167 1.88 10.46 -1.95
N LEU A 168 1.78 11.04 -0.76
CA LEU A 168 1.72 10.34 0.51
C LEU A 168 0.30 10.35 1.11
N PHE A 169 -0.01 9.34 1.91
CA PHE A 169 -1.29 9.19 2.58
C PHE A 169 -1.45 10.08 3.81
N GLY A 170 -0.34 10.49 4.45
CA GLY A 170 -0.40 11.32 5.65
C GLY A 170 0.96 11.87 6.09
N ASN A 171 0.90 12.87 6.95
CA ASN A 171 2.08 13.55 7.47
C ASN A 171 3.03 12.63 8.24
N GLY A 172 2.52 11.57 8.89
CA GLY A 172 3.36 10.61 9.61
C GLY A 172 4.36 9.91 8.70
N PHE A 173 3.96 9.54 7.49
CA PHE A 173 4.89 8.96 6.50
C PHE A 173 5.88 9.99 5.97
N LYS A 174 5.45 11.24 5.77
CA LYS A 174 6.35 12.32 5.38
C LYS A 174 7.42 12.57 6.45
N GLU A 175 7.05 12.64 7.72
CA GLU A 175 7.99 12.81 8.83
C GLU A 175 9.03 11.70 8.90
N ILE A 176 8.62 10.43 8.69
CA ILE A 176 9.55 9.29 8.65
C ILE A 176 10.57 9.48 7.54
N LEU A 177 10.13 9.81 6.33
CA LEU A 177 11.02 10.05 5.19
C LEU A 177 11.95 11.25 5.43
N ASP A 178 11.41 12.36 5.93
CA ASP A 178 12.18 13.59 6.21
C ASP A 178 13.27 13.36 7.26
N LEU A 179 13.01 12.49 8.26
CA LEU A 179 13.98 12.15 9.31
C LEU A 179 15.02 11.12 8.84
N SER A 180 14.66 10.25 7.90
CA SER A 180 15.54 9.17 7.42
C SER A 180 16.42 9.60 6.24
N ASP A 181 16.09 10.71 5.59
CA ASP A 181 16.83 11.23 4.43
C ASP A 181 17.73 12.41 4.79
N ASN A 182 19.03 12.15 4.91
CA ASN A 182 20.05 13.15 5.21
C ASN A 182 20.30 14.15 4.08
N THR A 183 19.71 13.94 2.89
CA THR A 183 19.86 14.83 1.72
C THR A 183 18.76 15.88 1.63
N ASN A 184 17.73 15.80 2.45
CA ASN A 184 16.50 16.59 2.38
C ASN A 184 15.69 16.43 1.09
N TYR A 185 15.93 15.39 0.30
CA TYR A 185 15.23 15.16 -0.96
C TYR A 185 13.71 15.08 -0.75
N TYR A 186 13.27 14.26 0.23
CA TYR A 186 11.86 14.07 0.49
C TYR A 186 11.17 15.29 1.08
N LYS A 187 11.88 16.11 1.83
CA LYS A 187 11.36 17.37 2.36
C LYS A 187 10.82 18.28 1.25
N GLU A 188 11.50 18.28 0.10
CA GLU A 188 11.17 19.09 -1.08
C GLU A 188 10.28 18.35 -2.08
N ASN A 189 10.39 17.02 -2.14
CA ASN A 189 9.77 16.19 -3.17
C ASN A 189 8.73 15.20 -2.65
N SER A 190 8.07 15.48 -1.52
CA SER A 190 6.95 14.69 -1.05
C SER A 190 5.75 15.55 -0.63
N TYR A 191 4.57 15.13 -1.04
CA TYR A 191 3.31 15.85 -0.85
C TYR A 191 2.28 14.93 -0.23
N VAL A 192 1.62 15.40 0.82
CA VAL A 192 0.51 14.66 1.44
C VAL A 192 -0.76 15.00 0.69
N ILE A 193 -1.35 13.99 0.08
CA ILE A 193 -2.64 14.10 -0.62
C ILE A 193 -3.75 13.30 0.05
N GLY A 194 -3.42 12.50 1.07
CA GLY A 194 -4.40 11.69 1.79
C GLY A 194 -4.94 10.49 1.02
N VAL A 195 -6.00 9.90 1.57
CA VAL A 195 -6.71 8.76 1.00
C VAL A 195 -8.21 9.04 0.94
N GLU A 196 -8.94 8.32 0.06
CA GLU A 196 -10.41 8.40 0.05
C GLU A 196 -10.93 8.13 1.45
N LYS A 197 -11.79 9.02 1.95
CA LYS A 197 -12.38 8.89 3.27
C LYS A 197 -13.23 7.62 3.30
N SER A 198 -12.89 6.71 4.19
CA SER A 198 -13.78 5.58 4.47
C SER A 198 -15.05 6.08 5.18
N LYS A 199 -16.12 5.30 5.10
CA LYS A 199 -17.34 5.59 5.85
C LYS A 199 -17.00 5.60 7.34
N ASP A 200 -17.50 6.58 8.09
CA ASP A 200 -17.36 6.65 9.55
C ASP A 200 -18.00 5.41 10.21
N PHE A 201 -17.20 4.37 10.36
CA PHE A 201 -17.56 3.17 11.12
C PHE A 201 -16.97 3.27 12.54
N ARG A 202 -17.45 4.20 13.35
CA ARG A 202 -17.08 4.16 14.77
C ARG A 202 -17.77 2.98 15.46
N HIS A 203 -16.99 2.08 16.02
CA HIS A 203 -17.52 1.15 17.02
C HIS A 203 -17.94 1.95 18.25
N LEU A 204 -19.23 2.21 18.36
CA LEU A 204 -19.80 2.95 19.49
C LEU A 204 -19.98 2.09 20.73
N SER A 205 -19.86 0.78 20.62
CA SER A 205 -20.06 -0.14 21.75
C SER A 205 -18.85 -1.04 21.97
N ARG A 206 -18.32 -0.98 23.18
CA ARG A 206 -17.39 -1.98 23.70
C ARG A 206 -18.12 -3.33 23.77
N ASN A 207 -17.59 -4.32 23.10
CA ASN A 207 -17.96 -5.72 23.28
C ASN A 207 -16.76 -6.51 23.83
N ARG A 208 -16.95 -7.80 24.10
CA ARG A 208 -15.89 -8.68 24.62
C ARG A 208 -15.17 -9.47 23.53
N MET A 209 -15.33 -9.09 22.27
CA MET A 209 -14.78 -9.81 21.13
C MET A 209 -13.41 -9.27 20.76
N VAL A 210 -12.45 -10.16 20.63
CA VAL A 210 -11.03 -9.87 20.34
C VAL A 210 -10.64 -10.53 19.04
N LEU A 211 -10.11 -9.74 18.08
CA LEU A 211 -9.55 -10.23 16.84
C LEU A 211 -8.04 -10.49 17.01
N ILE A 212 -7.60 -11.69 16.73
CA ILE A 212 -6.17 -12.03 16.65
C ILE A 212 -5.79 -12.23 15.18
N THR A 213 -4.95 -11.36 14.63
CA THR A 213 -4.37 -11.60 13.31
C THR A 213 -3.01 -12.27 13.46
N LEU A 214 -2.96 -13.53 13.09
CA LEU A 214 -1.74 -14.35 13.22
C LEU A 214 -0.69 -13.90 12.20
N GLN A 215 0.53 -13.69 12.65
CA GLN A 215 1.69 -13.44 11.79
C GLN A 215 2.58 -14.69 11.64
N ILE A 216 1.97 -15.86 11.82
CA ILE A 216 2.62 -17.17 11.67
C ILE A 216 2.79 -17.46 10.18
N THR A 217 4.03 -17.45 9.72
CA THR A 217 4.37 -17.65 8.29
C THR A 217 5.73 -18.35 8.17
N GLU A 218 6.05 -18.84 6.98
CA GLU A 218 7.37 -19.41 6.66
C GLU A 218 8.51 -18.38 6.61
N ASP A 219 8.22 -17.08 6.65
CA ASP A 219 9.23 -16.02 6.76
C ASP A 219 9.91 -16.03 8.14
N HIS A 220 9.25 -16.60 9.14
CA HIS A 220 9.80 -16.78 10.49
C HIS A 220 10.36 -18.18 10.70
N THR A 221 11.33 -18.28 11.61
CA THR A 221 11.80 -19.58 12.08
C THR A 221 10.69 -20.32 12.82
N TYR A 222 10.74 -21.67 12.84
CA TYR A 222 9.82 -22.49 13.64
C TYR A 222 9.74 -22.01 15.10
N LYS A 223 10.90 -21.69 15.70
CA LYS A 223 10.99 -21.20 17.08
C LYS A 223 10.22 -19.89 17.27
N LYS A 224 10.40 -18.90 16.38
CA LYS A 224 9.65 -17.63 16.45
C LYS A 224 8.14 -17.84 16.32
N ASN A 225 7.72 -18.66 15.37
CA ASN A 225 6.31 -19.00 15.20
C ASN A 225 5.74 -19.68 16.45
N GLN A 226 6.50 -20.59 17.09
CA GLN A 226 6.08 -21.27 18.31
C GLN A 226 5.97 -20.29 19.50
N GLU A 227 6.94 -19.39 19.66
CA GLU A 227 6.91 -18.37 20.72
C GLU A 227 5.68 -17.45 20.60
N MET A 228 5.31 -17.04 19.37
CA MET A 228 4.07 -16.29 19.13
C MET A 228 2.82 -17.10 19.50
N LEU A 229 2.76 -18.37 19.07
CA LEU A 229 1.63 -19.26 19.37
C LEU A 229 1.47 -19.46 20.88
N ASP A 230 2.55 -19.75 21.59
CA ASP A 230 2.54 -19.97 23.03
C ASP A 230 2.11 -18.71 23.80
N GLU A 231 2.50 -17.53 23.32
CA GLU A 231 2.05 -16.27 23.92
C GLU A 231 0.55 -16.04 23.69
N ILE A 232 0.06 -16.26 22.46
CA ILE A 232 -1.37 -16.14 22.15
C ILE A 232 -2.20 -17.09 23.01
N ILE A 233 -1.80 -18.35 23.12
CA ILE A 233 -2.50 -19.33 23.95
C ILE A 233 -2.55 -18.86 25.41
N ARG A 234 -1.46 -18.35 25.97
CA ARG A 234 -1.43 -17.80 27.32
C ARG A 234 -2.37 -16.61 27.49
N ILE A 235 -2.46 -15.73 26.49
CA ILE A 235 -3.39 -14.57 26.51
C ILE A 235 -4.83 -15.07 26.50
N VAL A 236 -5.15 -16.05 25.66
CA VAL A 236 -6.50 -16.63 25.58
C VAL A 236 -6.86 -17.30 26.90
N ASP A 237 -6.00 -18.13 27.47
CA ASP A 237 -6.25 -18.84 28.73
C ASP A 237 -6.36 -17.88 29.94
N ALA A 238 -5.68 -16.76 29.92
CA ALA A 238 -5.76 -15.77 31.01
C ALA A 238 -7.01 -14.87 30.94
N ASN A 239 -7.79 -14.92 29.85
CA ASN A 239 -8.94 -14.04 29.63
C ASN A 239 -10.18 -14.85 29.15
N GLU A 240 -10.56 -15.88 29.88
CA GLU A 240 -11.67 -16.80 29.54
C GLU A 240 -13.04 -16.12 29.39
N ASP A 241 -13.20 -14.89 29.89
CA ASP A 241 -14.41 -14.09 29.78
C ASP A 241 -14.50 -13.29 28.46
N LEU A 242 -13.52 -13.44 27.56
CA LEU A 242 -13.47 -12.82 26.25
C LEU A 242 -13.67 -13.84 25.13
N ASP A 243 -14.32 -13.40 24.05
CA ASP A 243 -14.53 -14.19 22.84
C ASP A 243 -13.41 -13.89 21.81
N PHE A 244 -12.52 -14.83 21.61
CA PHE A 244 -11.40 -14.67 20.68
C PHE A 244 -11.74 -15.19 19.28
N TYR A 245 -11.37 -14.41 18.27
CA TYR A 245 -11.50 -14.74 16.86
C TYR A 245 -10.13 -14.70 16.20
N ILE A 246 -9.69 -15.80 15.58
CA ILE A 246 -8.42 -15.89 14.91
C ILE A 246 -8.57 -15.75 13.39
N ARG A 247 -7.61 -15.03 12.80
CA ARG A 247 -7.46 -14.90 11.36
C ARG A 247 -6.05 -15.26 10.96
N ASN A 248 -5.91 -16.28 10.13
CA ASN A 248 -4.61 -16.70 9.61
C ASN A 248 -4.03 -15.65 8.65
N HIS A 249 -2.71 -15.52 8.64
CA HIS A 249 -2.03 -14.74 7.61
C HIS A 249 -2.30 -15.35 6.22
N PRO A 250 -2.48 -14.57 5.14
CA PRO A 250 -2.72 -15.12 3.80
C PRO A 250 -1.62 -16.07 3.28
N ARG A 251 -0.40 -15.99 3.84
CA ARG A 251 0.73 -16.90 3.54
C ARG A 251 0.92 -18.02 4.55
N PHE A 252 -0.05 -18.22 5.46
CA PHE A 252 -0.01 -19.35 6.37
C PHE A 252 -0.14 -20.66 5.59
N ASN A 253 0.82 -21.57 5.78
CA ASN A 253 0.92 -22.82 5.05
C ASN A 253 1.07 -24.04 6.00
N ASN A 254 0.47 -23.96 7.18
CA ASN A 254 0.60 -24.98 8.24
C ASN A 254 2.04 -25.24 8.69
N CYS A 255 2.88 -24.20 8.71
CA CYS A 255 4.28 -24.29 9.14
C CYS A 255 4.45 -24.67 10.63
N ILE A 256 3.40 -24.51 11.45
CA ILE A 256 3.29 -25.05 12.81
C ILE A 256 1.86 -25.55 13.05
N ASP A 257 1.68 -26.39 14.07
CA ASP A 257 0.37 -26.87 14.51
C ASP A 257 -0.32 -25.84 15.41
N ILE A 258 -1.45 -25.30 14.97
CA ILE A 258 -2.27 -24.33 15.71
C ILE A 258 -3.56 -24.95 16.28
N SER A 259 -3.72 -26.27 16.21
CA SER A 259 -4.95 -26.95 16.57
C SER A 259 -5.40 -26.74 18.02
N GLU A 260 -4.47 -26.50 18.94
CA GLU A 260 -4.80 -26.16 20.33
C GLU A 260 -5.46 -24.77 20.40
N LEU A 261 -4.93 -23.79 19.67
CA LEU A 261 -5.52 -22.45 19.60
C LEU A 261 -6.89 -22.47 18.94
N GLU A 262 -7.05 -23.22 17.85
CA GLU A 262 -8.34 -23.37 17.15
C GLU A 262 -9.45 -23.97 18.03
N LYS A 263 -9.11 -24.83 19.01
CA LYS A 263 -10.08 -25.37 19.97
C LYS A 263 -10.56 -24.35 21.00
N LYS A 264 -9.76 -23.31 21.24
CA LYS A 264 -10.02 -22.28 22.27
C LYS A 264 -10.62 -20.99 21.69
N THR A 265 -10.65 -20.87 20.37
CA THR A 265 -11.01 -19.64 19.67
C THR A 265 -12.03 -19.91 18.57
N ASN A 266 -12.62 -18.84 18.02
CA ASN A 266 -13.49 -18.90 16.86
C ASN A 266 -12.70 -18.50 15.60
N LEU A 267 -13.11 -19.02 14.42
CA LEU A 267 -12.58 -18.51 13.16
C LEU A 267 -13.19 -17.15 12.86
N ALA A 268 -12.35 -16.19 12.50
CA ALA A 268 -12.81 -14.87 12.10
C ALA A 268 -13.50 -14.92 10.73
N PRO A 269 -14.43 -13.98 10.43
CA PRO A 269 -15.01 -13.82 9.10
C PRO A 269 -13.94 -13.68 8.01
N GLU A 270 -14.28 -14.05 6.77
CA GLU A 270 -13.36 -13.90 5.63
C GLU A 270 -13.07 -12.43 5.30
N SER A 271 -14.05 -11.56 5.46
CA SER A 271 -13.92 -10.13 5.24
C SER A 271 -13.25 -9.44 6.44
N LEU A 272 -12.17 -8.70 6.21
CA LEU A 272 -11.56 -7.87 7.26
C LEU A 272 -12.51 -6.82 7.82
N ILE A 273 -13.38 -6.24 6.98
CA ILE A 273 -14.37 -5.25 7.42
C ILE A 273 -15.35 -5.89 8.40
N GLU A 274 -15.82 -7.12 8.12
CA GLU A 274 -16.70 -7.86 9.05
C GLU A 274 -15.99 -8.15 10.37
N CYS A 275 -14.69 -8.50 10.33
CA CYS A 275 -13.88 -8.67 11.55
C CYS A 275 -13.86 -7.38 12.38
N PHE A 276 -13.63 -6.22 11.73
CA PHE A 276 -13.57 -4.92 12.41
C PHE A 276 -14.93 -4.47 12.95
N LEU A 277 -16.03 -4.85 12.30
CA LEU A 277 -17.37 -4.60 12.80
C LEU A 277 -17.74 -5.50 13.97
N LEU A 278 -17.13 -6.67 14.08
CA LEU A 278 -17.39 -7.66 15.11
C LEU A 278 -16.60 -7.42 16.39
N CYS A 279 -15.29 -7.10 16.27
CA CYS A 279 -14.35 -7.08 17.38
C CYS A 279 -14.06 -5.66 17.89
N SER A 280 -13.80 -5.54 19.20
CA SER A 280 -13.45 -4.27 19.87
C SER A 280 -11.97 -4.15 20.19
N ILE A 281 -11.23 -5.24 20.20
CA ILE A 281 -9.80 -5.28 20.51
C ILE A 281 -9.09 -6.08 19.42
N HIS A 282 -7.92 -5.66 19.04
CA HIS A 282 -7.07 -6.36 18.09
C HIS A 282 -5.77 -6.80 18.76
N ILE A 283 -5.29 -8.00 18.43
CA ILE A 283 -4.00 -8.54 18.90
C ILE A 283 -3.18 -8.98 17.67
N THR A 284 -1.92 -8.58 17.63
CA THR A 284 -0.97 -9.02 16.59
C THR A 284 0.47 -8.86 17.09
N SER A 285 1.45 -9.47 16.40
CA SER A 285 2.86 -9.16 16.64
C SER A 285 3.28 -7.85 15.98
N TYR A 286 3.03 -7.71 14.69
CA TYR A 286 3.14 -6.48 13.90
C TYR A 286 2.29 -6.65 12.64
N SER A 287 1.57 -5.65 12.23
CA SER A 287 0.72 -5.76 11.02
C SER A 287 0.25 -4.40 10.55
N THR A 288 0.12 -4.25 9.22
CA THR A 288 -0.58 -3.11 8.62
C THR A 288 -2.05 -3.06 9.03
N THR A 289 -2.63 -4.19 9.42
CA THR A 289 -3.99 -4.30 9.96
C THR A 289 -4.20 -3.42 11.19
N THR A 290 -3.13 -3.05 11.92
CA THR A 290 -3.19 -2.09 13.03
C THR A 290 -3.73 -0.72 12.57
N PHE A 291 -3.34 -0.24 11.39
CA PHE A 291 -3.87 1.00 10.83
C PHE A 291 -5.35 0.86 10.44
N ASP A 292 -5.71 -0.30 9.88
CA ASP A 292 -7.09 -0.59 9.50
C ASP A 292 -7.99 -0.69 10.74
N CYS A 293 -7.56 -1.42 11.78
CA CYS A 293 -8.25 -1.49 13.08
C CYS A 293 -8.43 -0.10 13.70
N SER A 294 -7.39 0.73 13.66
CA SER A 294 -7.43 2.08 14.23
C SER A 294 -8.42 3.01 13.54
N GLU A 295 -8.76 2.75 12.27
CA GLU A 295 -9.83 3.45 11.55
C GLU A 295 -11.20 3.25 12.19
N PHE A 296 -11.44 2.02 12.69
CA PHE A 296 -12.66 1.65 13.40
C PHE A 296 -12.59 1.98 14.90
N GLY A 297 -11.51 2.61 15.37
CA GLY A 297 -11.31 2.89 16.78
C GLY A 297 -10.99 1.64 17.59
N ILE A 298 -10.46 0.59 16.98
CA ILE A 298 -10.10 -0.68 17.63
C ILE A 298 -8.64 -0.59 18.09
N PRO A 299 -8.36 -0.55 19.41
CA PRO A 299 -7.01 -0.58 19.95
C PRO A 299 -6.31 -1.90 19.62
N THR A 300 -5.01 -1.83 19.27
CA THR A 300 -4.17 -3.00 19.05
C THR A 300 -3.27 -3.25 20.25
N ILE A 301 -3.21 -4.49 20.70
CA ILE A 301 -2.26 -5.00 21.69
C ILE A 301 -1.22 -5.81 20.93
N PHE A 302 0.05 -5.49 21.14
CA PHE A 302 1.14 -6.17 20.46
C PHE A 302 1.70 -7.32 21.30
N LEU A 303 1.97 -8.45 20.61
CA LEU A 303 2.65 -9.59 21.22
C LEU A 303 4.09 -9.19 21.58
N LYS A 304 4.57 -9.66 22.72
CA LYS A 304 5.92 -9.35 23.24
C LYS A 304 6.98 -10.34 22.78
N SER A 305 6.58 -11.49 22.22
CA SER A 305 7.47 -12.54 21.72
C SER A 305 8.35 -12.11 20.55
N LEU A 306 7.90 -11.13 19.75
CA LEU A 306 8.66 -10.51 18.66
C LEU A 306 9.01 -9.06 18.99
N LYS A 307 9.62 -8.84 20.14
CA LYS A 307 9.93 -7.51 20.66
C LYS A 307 10.78 -6.65 19.71
N GLU A 308 11.68 -7.25 18.95
CA GLU A 308 12.50 -6.52 17.97
C GLU A 308 11.63 -5.91 16.85
N ASP A 309 10.68 -6.68 16.31
CA ASP A 309 9.78 -6.22 15.26
C ASP A 309 8.78 -5.17 15.78
N PHE A 310 8.32 -5.32 17.02
CA PHE A 310 7.47 -4.33 17.68
C PHE A 310 8.23 -3.02 17.95
N ASN A 311 9.46 -3.07 18.43
CA ASN A 311 10.29 -1.90 18.69
C ASN A 311 10.49 -1.07 17.40
N MET A 312 10.66 -1.71 16.24
CA MET A 312 10.74 -1.01 14.95
C MET A 312 9.41 -0.32 14.62
N PHE A 313 8.28 -1.02 14.78
CA PHE A 313 6.95 -0.43 14.54
C PHE A 313 6.67 0.76 15.49
N GLU A 314 7.03 0.64 16.77
CA GLU A 314 6.90 1.71 17.76
C GLU A 314 7.82 2.89 17.44
N ALA A 315 9.08 2.64 17.08
CA ALA A 315 10.05 3.68 16.74
C ALA A 315 9.60 4.51 15.54
N ASP A 316 9.14 3.87 14.47
CA ASP A 316 8.71 4.53 13.24
C ASP A 316 7.32 5.16 13.37
N PHE A 317 6.36 4.38 13.86
CA PHE A 317 4.96 4.80 13.82
C PHE A 317 4.46 5.39 15.15
N LYS A 318 5.25 5.28 16.25
CA LYS A 318 4.91 5.87 17.56
C LYS A 318 3.48 5.51 17.96
N TYR A 319 3.16 4.22 17.94
CA TYR A 319 1.85 3.77 18.38
C TYR A 319 1.58 4.26 19.81
N PRO A 320 0.38 4.76 20.14
CA PRO A 320 0.17 5.64 21.29
C PRO A 320 0.29 4.97 22.66
N PHE A 321 0.40 3.63 22.73
CA PHE A 321 0.51 2.92 24.01
C PHE A 321 1.04 1.48 23.85
N ASP A 322 1.69 0.98 24.90
CA ASP A 322 1.97 -0.44 25.13
C ASP A 322 1.24 -0.86 26.42
N ILE A 323 0.15 -1.61 26.30
CA ILE A 323 -0.78 -1.91 27.41
C ILE A 323 -1.31 -3.34 27.32
N GLU A 324 -1.90 -3.78 28.42
CA GLU A 324 -2.56 -5.08 28.51
C GLU A 324 -4.06 -4.99 28.16
N ILE A 325 -4.69 -6.13 27.83
CA ILE A 325 -6.13 -6.22 27.50
C ILE A 325 -6.99 -5.59 28.60
N VAL A 326 -6.66 -5.85 29.86
CA VAL A 326 -7.41 -5.37 31.02
C VAL A 326 -7.48 -3.85 31.07
N ASP A 327 -6.41 -3.16 30.65
CA ASP A 327 -6.37 -1.69 30.67
C ASP A 327 -7.20 -1.12 29.54
N VAL A 328 -7.16 -1.72 28.34
CA VAL A 328 -8.07 -1.36 27.24
C VAL A 328 -9.52 -1.49 27.67
N ILE A 329 -9.86 -2.61 28.32
CA ILE A 329 -11.21 -2.87 28.79
C ILE A 329 -11.68 -1.83 29.82
N LYS A 330 -10.84 -1.37 30.71
CA LYS A 330 -11.17 -0.37 31.74
C LYS A 330 -11.52 1.00 31.16
N ASP A 331 -10.77 1.43 30.14
CA ASP A 331 -10.89 2.80 29.60
C ASP A 331 -10.93 2.79 28.06
N TYR A 332 -11.79 1.92 27.51
CA TYR A 332 -11.90 1.67 26.08
C TYR A 332 -12.07 2.94 25.24
N SER A 333 -12.95 3.86 25.67
CA SER A 333 -13.24 5.08 24.90
C SER A 333 -11.98 5.94 24.69
N ASN A 334 -11.18 6.11 25.73
CA ASN A 334 -9.94 6.88 25.66
C ASN A 334 -8.92 6.23 24.69
N TYR A 335 -8.76 4.90 24.77
CA TYR A 335 -7.85 4.19 23.87
C TYR A 335 -8.35 4.19 22.42
N SER A 336 -9.64 4.06 22.21
CA SER A 336 -10.28 4.17 20.89
C SER A 336 -10.04 5.56 20.27
N ASP A 337 -10.24 6.64 21.01
CA ASP A 337 -9.99 8.00 20.52
C ASP A 337 -8.52 8.25 20.21
N LYS A 338 -7.61 7.69 21.01
CA LYS A 338 -6.16 7.78 20.79
C LYS A 338 -5.74 7.11 19.48
N VAL A 339 -6.24 5.89 19.17
CA VAL A 339 -5.86 5.18 17.94
C VAL A 339 -6.47 5.84 16.70
N ILE A 340 -7.68 6.38 16.77
CA ILE A 340 -8.27 7.18 15.70
C ILE A 340 -7.40 8.41 15.41
N SER A 341 -6.98 9.13 16.46
CA SER A 341 -6.15 10.32 16.33
C SER A 341 -4.76 9.98 15.77
N TRP A 342 -4.16 8.88 16.25
CA TRP A 342 -2.90 8.36 15.75
C TRP A 342 -2.97 8.00 14.27
N ARG A 343 -4.00 7.26 13.84
CA ARG A 343 -4.18 6.87 12.45
C ARG A 343 -4.30 8.07 11.50
N LYS A 344 -5.03 9.12 11.91
CA LYS A 344 -5.19 10.35 11.09
C LYS A 344 -3.87 11.03 10.74
N LYS A 345 -2.81 10.80 11.52
CA LYS A 345 -1.46 11.27 11.19
C LYS A 345 -0.88 10.57 9.95
N TYR A 346 -1.22 9.29 9.76
CA TYR A 346 -0.70 8.45 8.67
C TYR A 346 -1.66 8.36 7.49
N TYR A 347 -2.96 8.48 7.72
CA TYR A 347 -4.01 8.40 6.71
C TYR A 347 -4.96 9.59 6.88
N SER A 348 -4.58 10.71 6.27
CA SER A 348 -5.44 11.91 6.24
C SER A 348 -6.51 11.79 5.17
N ASP A 349 -7.55 12.63 5.26
CA ASP A 349 -8.58 12.73 4.23
C ASP A 349 -7.96 13.22 2.91
N TYR A 350 -8.47 12.75 1.79
CA TYR A 350 -7.98 13.11 0.46
C TYR A 350 -8.11 14.61 0.18
N ASP A 351 -6.99 15.23 -0.18
CA ASP A 351 -6.87 16.64 -0.53
C ASP A 351 -6.80 16.80 -2.05
N GLU A 352 -7.98 17.00 -2.65
CA GLU A 352 -8.14 17.19 -4.09
C GLU A 352 -7.41 18.45 -4.59
N ASP A 353 -7.45 19.53 -3.82
CA ASP A 353 -6.87 20.82 -4.24
C ASP A 353 -5.35 20.73 -4.33
N THR A 354 -4.72 20.12 -3.33
CA THR A 354 -3.29 19.83 -3.37
C THR A 354 -2.95 18.96 -4.58
N PHE A 355 -3.65 17.86 -4.80
CA PHE A 355 -3.41 16.98 -5.94
C PHE A 355 -3.52 17.73 -7.29
N ILE A 356 -4.57 18.48 -7.50
CA ILE A 356 -4.80 19.23 -8.75
C ILE A 356 -3.75 20.34 -8.94
N SER A 357 -3.30 20.98 -7.87
CA SER A 357 -2.25 22.01 -7.95
C SER A 357 -0.90 21.45 -8.44
N LEU A 358 -0.56 20.20 -8.06
CA LEU A 358 0.66 19.53 -8.48
C LEU A 358 0.69 19.19 -9.97
N LEU A 359 -0.48 18.99 -10.60
CA LEU A 359 -0.60 18.65 -12.02
C LEU A 359 -0.49 19.86 -12.96
N LYS A 360 -0.64 21.07 -12.45
CA LYS A 360 -0.49 22.34 -13.19
C LYS A 360 0.97 22.71 -13.34
#